data_80e133a9dafbb00a3bb1ea2889248372
#
_entry.id   80e133a9dafbb00a3bb1ea2889248372
#
_cell.length_a   1.000
_cell.length_b   1.000
_cell.length_c   1.000
_cell.angle_alpha   90.00
_cell.angle_beta   90.00
_cell.angle_gamma   90.00
#
_symmetry.space_group_name_H-M   'P 1'
#
loop_
_entity.id
_entity.type
_entity.pdbx_description
1 polymer ?
#
loop_
_entity_poly.entity_id
_entity_poly.type
_entity_poly.pdbx_seq_one_letter_code
_entity_poly.pdbx_strand_id
1 'polypeptide(L)'
;MSSLRLPELDELTQFFRSLPTSTLVGIGALTAVLAYWLATRPRAISPPCNLQHQSEEVLHEDGGRRSMLGDSPNKLLTHYHDDAKTMYEVFQRGLHIAGDGPCLGSRLPNQPYKWLSYKEVTTRAEHLGSGLLSQGCTPSPDQFIGVFAQNRPEWIISELACYTYSMVVVPLYDTLGPDAIRYIINTADIITVICDKPEKAQVLLGNVERQETPGLKRIILMDPFDPALLEQGEGCGVIVQSMQDVEVRRESPPAPEDLSIVCFTSGTTGNPKGVMLTHGNVVADFSGFLKVTDVSSNRLWCHRNSVVYCHGGRIGFFQGDIRLLSDDMKALRPTIFPVVPRLLNRMYDKIFSQANTPLKRWLLNFAAKRKGAEVSSGIIRMDSLWDKIFFSKIQASLGGRLRMIVTGAAPASPTVLGFLRAALGCQVYEAYGQTECTAGCTFTTPGDWTSGHVGAPLPCNLIKLVDVAEKNYFAAKGEGEVCVKGPNVFKGYLKDPGRTAETLDTDGWLHTGDIGKWLPNGTLKIIDRKKHIFKLAQGEYISPEKIENIYIRCEPVTQLYVHGDSLQSCLVAIVVPDPETMPAWALKKGMEGSYRDLCKNTVCDFKLVHIQWCICSICCHDERCQLCVM
;
A
#
# COMPACT_ATOMS: atom_id res chain seq x y z
N MET A 1 -51.19 -24.57 -25.09
CA MET A 1 -49.83 -24.92 -24.62
C MET A 1 -49.47 -26.26 -25.22
N SER A 2 -48.79 -26.31 -26.34
CA SER A 2 -48.30 -27.52 -26.97
C SER A 2 -47.10 -28.02 -26.16
N SER A 3 -47.21 -29.18 -25.56
CA SER A 3 -46.11 -29.89 -24.90
C SER A 3 -45.05 -30.20 -25.92
N LEU A 4 -43.88 -29.55 -25.83
CA LEU A 4 -42.67 -29.97 -26.52
C LEU A 4 -42.29 -31.35 -25.99
N ARG A 5 -42.68 -32.41 -26.72
CA ARG A 5 -42.13 -33.75 -26.50
C ARG A 5 -40.65 -33.73 -26.91
N LEU A 6 -39.75 -34.09 -25.99
CA LEU A 6 -38.37 -34.41 -26.36
C LEU A 6 -38.37 -35.63 -27.30
N PRO A 7 -37.68 -35.58 -28.45
CA PRO A 7 -37.60 -36.71 -29.36
C PRO A 7 -36.97 -37.93 -28.66
N GLU A 8 -37.51 -39.12 -28.93
CA GLU A 8 -36.94 -40.36 -28.41
C GLU A 8 -35.55 -40.61 -28.99
N LEU A 9 -34.68 -41.28 -28.22
CA LEU A 9 -33.27 -41.54 -28.62
C LEU A 9 -33.15 -42.20 -30.02
N ASP A 10 -34.14 -43.02 -30.38
CA ASP A 10 -34.17 -43.70 -31.67
C ASP A 10 -34.49 -42.74 -32.82
N GLU A 11 -35.36 -41.77 -32.63
CA GLU A 11 -35.67 -40.74 -33.62
C GLU A 11 -34.45 -39.83 -33.86
N LEU A 12 -33.73 -39.45 -32.81
CA LEU A 12 -32.47 -38.70 -32.92
C LEU A 12 -31.40 -39.52 -33.68
N THR A 13 -31.29 -40.82 -33.40
CA THR A 13 -30.32 -41.71 -34.05
C THR A 13 -30.62 -41.87 -35.54
N GLN A 14 -31.89 -42.00 -35.92
CA GLN A 14 -32.34 -42.05 -37.33
C GLN A 14 -32.11 -40.71 -38.03
N PHE A 15 -32.40 -39.59 -37.39
CA PHE A 15 -32.12 -38.26 -37.91
C PHE A 15 -30.63 -38.07 -38.20
N PHE A 16 -29.75 -38.40 -37.27
CA PHE A 16 -28.30 -38.28 -37.49
C PHE A 16 -27.80 -39.22 -38.61
N ARG A 17 -28.36 -40.41 -38.76
CA ARG A 17 -28.02 -41.34 -39.88
C ARG A 17 -28.50 -40.84 -41.24
N SER A 18 -29.51 -40.01 -41.31
CA SER A 18 -30.03 -39.44 -42.57
C SER A 18 -29.25 -38.20 -43.06
N LEU A 19 -28.36 -37.64 -42.23
CA LEU A 19 -27.58 -36.44 -42.59
C LEU A 19 -26.38 -36.79 -43.48
N PRO A 20 -26.05 -35.94 -44.49
CA PRO A 20 -24.84 -36.08 -45.28
C PRO A 20 -23.58 -36.10 -44.39
N THR A 21 -22.59 -36.88 -44.75
CA THR A 21 -21.33 -37.04 -44.02
C THR A 21 -20.63 -35.68 -43.77
N SER A 22 -20.72 -34.75 -44.72
CA SER A 22 -20.19 -33.39 -44.57
C SER A 22 -20.88 -32.60 -43.45
N THR A 23 -22.18 -32.79 -43.30
CA THR A 23 -22.98 -32.14 -42.23
C THR A 23 -22.65 -32.74 -40.87
N LEU A 24 -22.48 -34.06 -40.78
CA LEU A 24 -22.07 -34.75 -39.56
C LEU A 24 -20.66 -34.32 -39.10
N VAL A 25 -19.73 -34.19 -40.03
CA VAL A 25 -18.39 -33.65 -39.75
C VAL A 25 -18.46 -32.21 -39.27
N GLY A 26 -19.32 -31.37 -39.89
CA GLY A 26 -19.54 -30.00 -39.47
C GLY A 26 -20.13 -29.89 -38.05
N ILE A 27 -21.14 -30.73 -37.75
CA ILE A 27 -21.73 -30.78 -36.39
C ILE A 27 -20.69 -31.30 -35.38
N GLY A 28 -19.94 -32.34 -35.73
CA GLY A 28 -18.87 -32.87 -34.87
C GLY A 28 -17.77 -31.83 -34.57
N ALA A 29 -17.34 -31.09 -35.59
CA ALA A 29 -16.38 -30.00 -35.42
C ALA A 29 -16.93 -28.85 -34.55
N LEU A 30 -18.17 -28.45 -34.78
CA LEU A 30 -18.86 -27.45 -33.97
C LEU A 30 -19.02 -27.87 -32.51
N THR A 31 -19.40 -29.15 -32.29
CA THR A 31 -19.54 -29.74 -30.95
C THR A 31 -18.20 -29.83 -30.24
N ALA A 32 -17.13 -30.22 -30.95
CA ALA A 32 -15.78 -30.25 -30.42
C ALA A 32 -15.27 -28.86 -30.06
N VAL A 33 -15.51 -27.84 -30.90
CA VAL A 33 -15.19 -26.43 -30.62
C VAL A 33 -15.98 -25.91 -29.44
N LEU A 34 -17.26 -26.22 -29.34
CA LEU A 34 -18.11 -25.84 -28.23
C LEU A 34 -17.68 -26.52 -26.92
N ALA A 35 -17.40 -27.83 -26.97
CA ALA A 35 -16.89 -28.59 -25.83
C ALA A 35 -15.52 -28.06 -25.37
N TYR A 36 -14.62 -27.81 -26.33
CA TYR A 36 -13.34 -27.15 -26.03
C TYR A 36 -13.53 -25.77 -25.40
N TRP A 37 -14.43 -24.94 -25.96
CA TRP A 37 -14.74 -23.62 -25.45
C TRP A 37 -15.34 -23.67 -24.03
N LEU A 38 -16.26 -24.61 -23.76
CA LEU A 38 -16.82 -24.82 -22.44
C LEU A 38 -15.78 -25.33 -21.43
N ALA A 39 -14.92 -26.27 -21.85
CA ALA A 39 -13.86 -26.83 -21.00
C ALA A 39 -12.75 -25.81 -20.67
N THR A 40 -12.47 -24.90 -21.62
CA THR A 40 -11.45 -23.86 -21.46
C THR A 40 -12.01 -22.52 -21.01
N ARG A 41 -13.32 -22.44 -20.77
CA ARG A 41 -13.97 -21.21 -20.31
C ARG A 41 -13.39 -20.82 -18.96
N PRO A 42 -12.83 -19.59 -18.83
CA PRO A 42 -12.29 -19.13 -17.57
C PRO A 42 -13.42 -19.06 -16.52
N ARG A 43 -13.14 -19.56 -15.34
CA ARG A 43 -14.10 -19.49 -14.22
C ARG A 43 -14.05 -18.08 -13.61
N ALA A 44 -15.24 -17.55 -13.30
CA ALA A 44 -15.34 -16.34 -12.51
C ALA A 44 -14.81 -16.61 -11.09
N ILE A 45 -14.22 -15.58 -10.49
CA ILE A 45 -13.86 -15.61 -9.08
C ILE A 45 -15.16 -15.65 -8.26
N SER A 46 -15.28 -16.65 -7.39
CA SER A 46 -16.37 -16.72 -6.43
C SER A 46 -16.05 -15.77 -5.25
N PRO A 47 -16.86 -14.74 -4.99
CA PRO A 47 -16.64 -13.90 -3.82
C PRO A 47 -16.81 -14.71 -2.52
N PRO A 48 -16.02 -14.41 -1.47
CA PRO A 48 -16.11 -15.11 -0.19
C PRO A 48 -17.37 -14.74 0.60
N CYS A 49 -18.07 -13.66 0.24
CA CYS A 49 -19.36 -13.25 0.81
C CYS A 49 -20.26 -12.62 -0.25
N ASN A 50 -21.50 -12.33 0.11
CA ASN A 50 -22.43 -11.60 -0.76
C ASN A 50 -21.94 -10.16 -0.98
N LEU A 51 -21.58 -9.80 -2.20
CA LEU A 51 -21.07 -8.48 -2.57
C LEU A 51 -22.10 -7.34 -2.40
N GLN A 52 -23.40 -7.65 -2.30
CA GLN A 52 -24.43 -6.66 -1.97
C GLN A 52 -24.58 -6.44 -0.45
N HIS A 53 -23.88 -7.24 0.37
CA HIS A 53 -23.92 -7.17 1.82
C HIS A 53 -22.58 -7.61 2.41
N GLN A 54 -21.58 -6.70 2.36
CA GLN A 54 -20.19 -7.01 2.71
C GLN A 54 -19.85 -6.72 4.18
N SER A 55 -20.67 -5.93 4.86
CA SER A 55 -20.56 -5.68 6.30
C SER A 55 -21.93 -5.65 6.95
N GLU A 56 -21.99 -5.96 8.25
CA GLU A 56 -23.21 -5.91 9.04
C GLU A 56 -23.02 -5.07 10.30
N GLU A 57 -24.12 -4.49 10.78
CA GLU A 57 -24.16 -3.71 12.01
C GLU A 57 -24.16 -4.63 13.23
N VAL A 58 -23.39 -4.27 14.25
CA VAL A 58 -23.27 -5.03 15.49
C VAL A 58 -24.19 -4.41 16.55
N LEU A 59 -25.15 -5.19 17.01
CA LEU A 59 -26.00 -4.80 18.13
C LEU A 59 -25.11 -4.54 19.36
N HIS A 60 -25.30 -3.44 20.05
CA HIS A 60 -24.53 -2.98 21.24
C HIS A 60 -23.19 -2.28 20.99
N GLU A 61 -22.78 -2.00 19.75
CA GLU A 61 -21.56 -1.24 19.42
C GLU A 61 -21.88 0.09 18.72
N ASP A 62 -23.01 0.69 19.06
CA ASP A 62 -23.38 2.08 18.74
C ASP A 62 -23.21 2.44 17.24
N GLY A 63 -23.80 1.62 16.36
CA GLY A 63 -23.68 1.74 14.91
C GLY A 63 -22.38 1.19 14.33
N GLY A 64 -21.59 0.47 15.13
CA GLY A 64 -20.38 -0.23 14.68
C GLY A 64 -20.70 -1.33 13.67
N ARG A 65 -19.96 -1.40 12.59
CA ARG A 65 -20.09 -2.43 11.55
C ARG A 65 -18.86 -3.33 11.51
N ARG A 66 -19.10 -4.62 11.27
CA ARG A 66 -18.04 -5.63 11.11
C ARG A 66 -18.06 -6.28 9.74
N SER A 67 -16.99 -6.98 9.41
CA SER A 67 -16.89 -7.82 8.23
C SER A 67 -17.86 -9.00 8.27
N MET A 68 -18.42 -9.35 7.11
CA MET A 68 -19.15 -10.63 6.93
C MET A 68 -18.23 -11.85 6.92
N LEU A 69 -16.91 -11.67 6.92
CA LEU A 69 -15.91 -12.74 6.83
C LEU A 69 -15.34 -13.14 8.21
N GLY A 70 -15.85 -12.59 9.30
CA GLY A 70 -15.48 -12.98 10.66
C GLY A 70 -15.94 -14.40 11.01
N ASP A 71 -15.16 -15.13 11.82
CA ASP A 71 -15.47 -16.49 12.24
C ASP A 71 -16.61 -16.57 13.29
N SER A 72 -16.83 -15.50 14.02
CA SER A 72 -17.83 -15.43 15.09
C SER A 72 -18.49 -14.06 15.19
N PRO A 73 -19.79 -14.00 15.49
CA PRO A 73 -20.52 -12.75 15.71
C PRO A 73 -19.94 -11.88 16.82
N ASN A 74 -19.33 -12.49 17.83
CA ASN A 74 -18.95 -11.81 19.07
C ASN A 74 -17.44 -11.72 19.28
N LYS A 75 -16.60 -12.13 18.29
CA LYS A 75 -15.16 -12.16 18.46
C LYS A 75 -14.45 -11.62 17.22
N LEU A 76 -13.66 -10.58 17.40
CA LEU A 76 -12.76 -10.08 16.37
C LEU A 76 -11.57 -11.01 16.20
N LEU A 77 -11.06 -11.10 14.97
CA LEU A 77 -9.91 -11.92 14.63
C LEU A 77 -8.64 -11.30 15.22
N THR A 78 -7.94 -12.06 16.06
CA THR A 78 -6.65 -11.65 16.64
C THR A 78 -5.46 -12.27 15.91
N HIS A 79 -5.61 -13.49 15.40
CA HIS A 79 -4.58 -14.21 14.62
C HIS A 79 -5.28 -15.20 13.68
N TYR A 80 -4.65 -15.46 12.55
CA TYR A 80 -5.14 -16.42 11.54
C TYR A 80 -4.56 -17.82 11.75
N HIS A 81 -3.33 -17.90 12.25
CA HIS A 81 -2.63 -19.14 12.57
C HIS A 81 -2.36 -19.21 14.07
N ASP A 82 -2.69 -20.33 14.70
CA ASP A 82 -2.49 -20.53 16.15
C ASP A 82 -1.01 -20.58 16.55
N ASP A 83 -0.13 -20.92 15.61
CA ASP A 83 1.33 -21.00 15.75
C ASP A 83 2.06 -19.69 15.37
N ALA A 84 1.33 -18.58 15.20
CA ALA A 84 1.92 -17.31 14.79
C ALA A 84 1.17 -16.11 15.41
N LYS A 85 1.44 -15.83 16.70
CA LYS A 85 0.82 -14.76 17.50
C LYS A 85 1.74 -13.56 17.72
N THR A 86 3.04 -13.74 17.49
CA THR A 86 4.06 -12.69 17.51
C THR A 86 4.75 -12.59 16.14
N MET A 87 5.39 -11.46 15.86
CA MET A 87 6.17 -11.30 14.61
C MET A 87 7.37 -12.25 14.54
N TYR A 88 7.93 -12.64 15.70
CA TYR A 88 8.91 -13.70 15.79
C TYR A 88 8.34 -15.04 15.30
N GLU A 89 7.22 -15.49 15.87
CA GLU A 89 6.55 -16.74 15.49
C GLU A 89 6.10 -16.75 14.02
N VAL A 90 5.64 -15.61 13.50
CA VAL A 90 5.32 -15.43 12.07
C VAL A 90 6.50 -15.79 11.19
N PHE A 91 7.69 -15.32 11.53
CA PHE A 91 8.89 -15.62 10.75
C PHE A 91 9.34 -17.08 10.95
N GLN A 92 9.27 -17.62 12.18
CA GLN A 92 9.59 -19.02 12.48
C GLN A 92 8.66 -19.98 11.74
N ARG A 93 7.37 -19.65 11.64
CA ARG A 93 6.42 -20.40 10.82
C ARG A 93 6.84 -20.43 9.35
N GLY A 94 7.27 -19.31 8.80
CA GLY A 94 7.80 -19.20 7.45
C GLY A 94 9.05 -20.03 7.22
N LEU A 95 9.98 -20.01 8.17
CA LEU A 95 11.18 -20.85 8.17
C LEU A 95 10.81 -22.34 8.17
N HIS A 96 9.83 -22.73 8.98
CA HIS A 96 9.34 -24.12 9.01
C HIS A 96 8.78 -24.56 7.65
N ILE A 97 8.00 -23.69 6.97
CA ILE A 97 7.39 -23.98 5.67
C ILE A 97 8.42 -23.96 4.54
N ALA A 98 9.30 -22.98 4.51
CA ALA A 98 10.27 -22.78 3.43
C ALA A 98 11.55 -23.61 3.60
N GLY A 99 11.87 -24.03 4.83
CA GLY A 99 13.15 -24.68 5.17
C GLY A 99 14.32 -23.74 4.82
N ASP A 100 15.20 -24.19 3.92
CA ASP A 100 16.31 -23.39 3.42
C ASP A 100 16.02 -22.66 2.09
N GLY A 101 14.73 -22.42 1.83
CA GLY A 101 14.28 -21.70 0.64
C GLY A 101 14.67 -20.21 0.65
N PRO A 102 14.63 -19.54 -0.52
CA PRO A 102 14.97 -18.12 -0.64
C PRO A 102 13.97 -17.25 0.11
N CYS A 103 14.47 -16.26 0.86
CA CYS A 103 13.72 -15.35 1.71
C CYS A 103 13.82 -13.89 1.23
N LEU A 104 15.00 -13.28 1.36
CA LEU A 104 15.24 -11.87 1.03
C LEU A 104 16.15 -11.75 -0.18
N GLY A 105 15.75 -10.97 -1.19
CA GLY A 105 16.51 -10.79 -2.41
C GLY A 105 16.82 -9.34 -2.69
N SER A 106 18.07 -9.05 -3.07
CA SER A 106 18.53 -7.77 -3.59
C SER A 106 19.32 -7.96 -4.88
N ARG A 107 19.47 -6.88 -5.66
CA ARG A 107 20.26 -6.92 -6.91
C ARG A 107 20.99 -5.61 -7.13
N LEU A 108 22.06 -5.70 -7.89
CA LEU A 108 22.72 -4.55 -8.51
C LEU A 108 22.21 -4.34 -9.93
N PRO A 109 22.40 -3.14 -10.53
CA PRO A 109 22.02 -2.87 -11.92
C PRO A 109 22.52 -3.95 -12.88
N ASN A 110 21.62 -4.41 -13.77
CA ASN A 110 21.92 -5.44 -14.78
C ASN A 110 22.38 -6.81 -14.23
N GLN A 111 22.19 -7.09 -12.94
CA GLN A 111 22.49 -8.39 -12.34
C GLN A 111 21.19 -9.12 -11.93
N PRO A 112 21.20 -10.46 -11.81
CA PRO A 112 20.10 -11.21 -11.23
C PRO A 112 19.98 -10.93 -9.73
N TYR A 113 18.80 -11.22 -9.16
CA TYR A 113 18.61 -11.19 -7.72
C TYR A 113 19.52 -12.20 -7.02
N LYS A 114 20.24 -11.74 -6.00
CA LYS A 114 20.91 -12.60 -5.01
C LYS A 114 19.95 -12.78 -3.83
N TRP A 115 19.82 -14.01 -3.38
CA TRP A 115 18.86 -14.38 -2.36
C TRP A 115 19.57 -14.86 -1.10
N LEU A 116 19.17 -14.33 0.04
CA LEU A 116 19.43 -14.94 1.35
C LEU A 116 18.33 -15.97 1.63
N SER A 117 18.70 -17.13 2.16
CA SER A 117 17.74 -18.15 2.58
C SER A 117 17.08 -17.78 3.92
N TYR A 118 15.97 -18.46 4.25
CA TYR A 118 15.35 -18.31 5.57
C TYR A 118 16.30 -18.61 6.71
N LYS A 119 17.10 -19.67 6.59
CA LYS A 119 18.11 -20.02 7.61
C LYS A 119 19.19 -18.95 7.77
N GLU A 120 19.73 -18.44 6.65
CA GLU A 120 20.72 -17.37 6.70
C GLU A 120 20.16 -16.10 7.36
N VAL A 121 18.91 -15.71 7.02
CA VAL A 121 18.24 -14.55 7.62
C VAL A 121 18.03 -14.78 9.13
N THR A 122 17.55 -15.96 9.54
CA THR A 122 17.36 -16.32 10.95
C THR A 122 18.68 -16.25 11.69
N THR A 123 19.72 -16.92 11.20
CA THR A 123 21.04 -16.95 11.83
C THR A 123 21.63 -15.55 11.99
N ARG A 124 21.54 -14.71 10.96
CA ARG A 124 22.03 -13.33 11.02
C ARG A 124 21.24 -12.49 12.03
N ALA A 125 19.89 -12.62 12.06
CA ALA A 125 19.05 -11.93 13.03
C ALA A 125 19.37 -12.35 14.49
N GLU A 126 19.53 -13.65 14.73
CA GLU A 126 19.94 -14.19 16.03
C GLU A 126 21.32 -13.66 16.45
N HIS A 127 22.30 -13.68 15.55
CA HIS A 127 23.63 -13.18 15.82
C HIS A 127 23.65 -11.68 16.10
N LEU A 128 22.96 -10.87 15.27
CA LEU A 128 22.88 -9.43 15.45
C LEU A 128 22.23 -9.07 16.81
N GLY A 129 21.09 -9.67 17.11
CA GLY A 129 20.39 -9.41 18.38
C GLY A 129 21.23 -9.84 19.60
N SER A 130 21.89 -11.00 19.54
CA SER A 130 22.82 -11.45 20.55
C SER A 130 24.00 -10.49 20.74
N GLY A 131 24.56 -9.99 19.62
CA GLY A 131 25.61 -8.97 19.65
C GLY A 131 25.15 -7.68 20.31
N LEU A 132 23.93 -7.22 20.02
CA LEU A 132 23.34 -6.06 20.70
C LEU A 132 23.24 -6.28 22.22
N LEU A 133 22.80 -7.45 22.67
CA LEU A 133 22.73 -7.78 24.08
C LEU A 133 24.11 -7.81 24.74
N SER A 134 25.13 -8.41 24.08
CA SER A 134 26.50 -8.44 24.57
C SER A 134 27.11 -7.05 24.76
N GLN A 135 26.59 -6.08 24.03
CA GLN A 135 26.99 -4.68 24.07
C GLN A 135 26.13 -3.82 25.00
N GLY A 136 25.31 -4.44 25.84
CA GLY A 136 24.56 -3.78 26.91
C GLY A 136 23.13 -3.36 26.52
N CYS A 137 22.60 -3.78 25.35
CA CYS A 137 21.16 -3.71 25.12
C CYS A 137 20.44 -4.74 26.01
N THR A 138 19.22 -4.44 26.44
CA THR A 138 18.40 -5.33 27.27
C THR A 138 17.30 -5.98 26.46
N PRO A 139 16.96 -7.27 26.68
CA PRO A 139 15.82 -7.91 26.06
C PRO A 139 14.53 -7.41 26.73
N SER A 140 14.04 -6.27 26.28
CA SER A 140 12.91 -5.56 26.90
C SER A 140 12.12 -4.78 25.86
N PRO A 141 10.78 -4.71 25.97
CA PRO A 141 9.94 -3.84 25.13
C PRO A 141 10.16 -2.34 25.38
N ASP A 142 11.03 -1.98 26.33
CA ASP A 142 11.48 -0.61 26.57
C ASP A 142 12.85 -0.32 25.91
N GLN A 143 13.48 -1.32 25.27
CA GLN A 143 14.73 -1.15 24.55
C GLN A 143 14.46 -0.78 23.10
N PHE A 144 14.68 0.49 22.74
CA PHE A 144 14.48 1.01 21.39
C PHE A 144 15.77 0.98 20.57
N ILE A 145 15.69 0.41 19.35
CA ILE A 145 16.78 0.36 18.38
C ILE A 145 16.37 1.17 17.15
N GLY A 146 17.09 2.23 16.85
CA GLY A 146 16.88 3.04 15.65
C GLY A 146 17.38 2.32 14.40
N VAL A 147 16.58 2.32 13.30
CA VAL A 147 17.01 1.81 12.01
C VAL A 147 16.88 2.90 10.96
N PHE A 148 18.04 3.45 10.55
CA PHE A 148 18.14 4.56 9.60
C PHE A 148 18.64 4.06 8.25
N ALA A 149 17.78 3.33 7.54
CA ALA A 149 18.16 2.66 6.29
C ALA A 149 17.00 2.65 5.27
N GLN A 150 17.36 2.54 3.99
CA GLN A 150 16.41 2.21 2.94
C GLN A 150 15.95 0.76 3.05
N ASN A 151 14.85 0.41 2.37
CA ASN A 151 14.35 -0.95 2.33
C ASN A 151 15.38 -1.89 1.68
N ARG A 152 15.95 -2.80 2.46
CA ARG A 152 16.98 -3.75 2.08
C ARG A 152 16.98 -4.98 3.00
N PRO A 153 17.65 -6.10 2.62
CA PRO A 153 17.70 -7.30 3.47
C PRO A 153 18.16 -7.03 4.89
N GLU A 154 19.20 -6.22 5.09
CA GLU A 154 19.77 -5.90 6.42
C GLU A 154 18.79 -5.10 7.30
N TRP A 155 17.88 -4.32 6.69
CA TRP A 155 16.80 -3.64 7.42
C TRP A 155 15.89 -4.67 8.09
N ILE A 156 15.47 -5.71 7.33
CA ILE A 156 14.62 -6.80 7.83
C ILE A 156 15.36 -7.65 8.85
N ILE A 157 16.66 -7.92 8.65
CA ILE A 157 17.48 -8.64 9.61
C ILE A 157 17.55 -7.87 10.92
N SER A 158 17.68 -6.54 10.88
CA SER A 158 17.66 -5.68 12.08
C SER A 158 16.31 -5.71 12.79
N GLU A 159 15.21 -5.67 12.04
CA GLU A 159 13.85 -5.81 12.56
C GLU A 159 13.65 -7.17 13.24
N LEU A 160 14.04 -8.26 12.59
CA LEU A 160 13.94 -9.61 13.11
C LEU A 160 14.87 -9.83 14.34
N ALA A 161 16.06 -9.20 14.36
CA ALA A 161 16.93 -9.21 15.52
C ALA A 161 16.23 -8.58 16.73
N CYS A 162 15.56 -7.46 16.55
CA CYS A 162 14.76 -6.86 17.62
C CYS A 162 13.64 -7.79 18.08
N TYR A 163 12.89 -8.38 17.16
CA TYR A 163 11.80 -9.30 17.48
C TYR A 163 12.29 -10.57 18.18
N THR A 164 13.44 -11.12 17.81
CA THR A 164 14.02 -12.33 18.44
C THR A 164 14.37 -12.11 19.91
N TYR A 165 14.65 -10.86 20.30
CA TYR A 165 15.12 -10.52 21.65
C TYR A 165 14.22 -9.52 22.38
N SER A 166 12.93 -9.43 22.03
CA SER A 166 11.93 -8.56 22.67
C SER A 166 12.35 -7.08 22.72
N MET A 167 13.15 -6.63 21.77
CA MET A 167 13.52 -5.23 21.59
C MET A 167 12.56 -4.57 20.56
N VAL A 168 12.46 -3.26 20.58
CA VAL A 168 11.55 -2.49 19.75
C VAL A 168 12.31 -1.77 18.65
N VAL A 169 11.92 -2.00 17.40
CA VAL A 169 12.49 -1.29 16.25
C VAL A 169 11.85 0.08 16.08
N VAL A 170 12.67 1.10 15.81
CA VAL A 170 12.23 2.48 15.52
C VAL A 170 12.76 2.89 14.15
N PRO A 171 11.93 2.87 13.10
CA PRO A 171 12.32 3.34 11.79
C PRO A 171 12.61 4.84 11.77
N LEU A 172 13.76 5.22 11.23
CA LEU A 172 14.17 6.60 10.99
C LEU A 172 14.11 6.88 9.50
N TYR A 173 13.19 7.76 9.08
CA TYR A 173 12.94 8.01 7.65
C TYR A 173 13.61 9.29 7.17
N ASP A 174 14.38 9.23 6.10
CA ASP A 174 14.99 10.40 5.44
C ASP A 174 13.95 11.46 5.06
N THR A 175 12.74 11.02 4.70
CA THR A 175 11.64 11.89 4.26
C THR A 175 11.06 12.80 5.35
N LEU A 176 11.34 12.52 6.62
CA LEU A 176 10.91 13.37 7.74
C LEU A 176 11.83 14.58 7.96
N GLY A 177 13.01 14.58 7.35
CA GLY A 177 14.02 15.62 7.50
C GLY A 177 14.92 15.47 8.72
N PRO A 178 16.04 16.23 8.79
CA PRO A 178 17.06 16.07 9.82
C PRO A 178 16.57 16.44 11.22
N ASP A 179 15.69 17.42 11.35
CA ASP A 179 15.12 17.84 12.65
C ASP A 179 14.26 16.74 13.25
N ALA A 180 13.51 16.03 12.43
CA ALA A 180 12.70 14.89 12.87
C ALA A 180 13.56 13.72 13.36
N ILE A 181 14.69 13.43 12.70
CA ILE A 181 15.61 12.37 13.14
C ILE A 181 16.14 12.67 14.55
N ARG A 182 16.60 13.92 14.81
CA ARG A 182 17.04 14.36 16.15
C ARG A 182 15.93 14.23 17.20
N TYR A 183 14.75 14.70 16.84
CA TYR A 183 13.58 14.62 17.71
C TYR A 183 13.23 13.18 18.08
N ILE A 184 13.22 12.26 17.10
CA ILE A 184 12.89 10.84 17.30
C ILE A 184 13.91 10.18 18.23
N ILE A 185 15.22 10.38 17.97
CA ILE A 185 16.31 9.81 18.77
C ILE A 185 16.16 10.23 20.24
N ASN A 186 15.93 11.51 20.50
CA ASN A 186 15.79 12.04 21.86
C ASN A 186 14.47 11.61 22.52
N THR A 187 13.36 11.60 21.77
CA THR A 187 12.03 11.25 22.32
C THR A 187 11.95 9.78 22.70
N ALA A 188 12.54 8.89 21.90
CA ALA A 188 12.53 7.47 22.14
C ALA A 188 13.77 6.98 22.94
N ASP A 189 14.61 7.89 23.45
CA ASP A 189 15.85 7.58 24.19
C ASP A 189 16.72 6.55 23.46
N ILE A 190 16.86 6.70 22.13
CA ILE A 190 17.61 5.76 21.30
C ILE A 190 19.11 5.91 21.56
N ILE A 191 19.70 4.86 22.12
CA ILE A 191 21.15 4.79 22.38
C ILE A 191 21.93 4.09 21.26
N THR A 192 21.25 3.32 20.41
CA THR A 192 21.84 2.55 19.31
C THR A 192 21.08 2.78 18.02
N VAL A 193 21.78 3.16 16.94
CA VAL A 193 21.20 3.31 15.60
C VAL A 193 21.95 2.42 14.63
N ILE A 194 21.21 1.63 13.85
CA ILE A 194 21.72 0.84 12.72
C ILE A 194 21.43 1.62 11.45
N CYS A 195 22.45 1.95 10.65
CA CYS A 195 22.27 2.74 9.41
C CYS A 195 22.91 2.05 8.20
N ASP A 196 22.39 2.36 7.00
CA ASP A 196 22.84 1.71 5.77
C ASP A 196 24.17 2.28 5.25
N LYS A 197 24.35 3.61 5.30
CA LYS A 197 25.42 4.32 4.60
C LYS A 197 26.30 5.17 5.51
N PRO A 198 27.60 5.31 5.18
CA PRO A 198 28.52 6.17 5.94
C PRO A 198 28.04 7.63 6.07
N GLU A 199 27.39 8.19 5.03
CA GLU A 199 26.90 9.58 5.04
C GLU A 199 25.83 9.77 6.12
N LYS A 200 25.00 8.75 6.39
CA LYS A 200 24.02 8.80 7.47
C LYS A 200 24.69 8.74 8.85
N ALA A 201 25.71 7.91 8.99
CA ALA A 201 26.52 7.89 10.21
C ALA A 201 27.18 9.24 10.48
N GLN A 202 27.74 9.92 9.47
CA GLN A 202 28.29 11.26 9.57
C GLN A 202 27.25 12.27 10.06
N VAL A 203 26.03 12.22 9.55
CA VAL A 203 24.92 13.08 10.02
C VAL A 203 24.62 12.83 11.49
N LEU A 204 24.58 11.55 11.92
CA LEU A 204 24.35 11.17 13.32
C LEU A 204 25.48 11.65 14.23
N LEU A 205 26.74 11.45 13.87
CA LEU A 205 27.91 11.91 14.60
C LEU A 205 27.93 13.45 14.72
N GLY A 206 27.64 14.16 13.63
CA GLY A 206 27.54 15.62 13.65
C GLY A 206 26.43 16.13 14.59
N ASN A 207 25.32 15.39 14.76
CA ASN A 207 24.31 15.74 15.76
C ASN A 207 24.82 15.52 17.20
N VAL A 208 25.63 14.49 17.45
CA VAL A 208 26.25 14.27 18.76
C VAL A 208 27.29 15.36 19.06
N GLU A 209 28.16 15.71 18.11
CA GLU A 209 29.14 16.79 18.23
C GLU A 209 28.48 18.13 18.61
N ARG A 210 27.34 18.45 18.01
CA ARG A 210 26.55 19.65 18.32
C ARG A 210 25.72 19.53 19.60
N GLN A 211 25.83 18.43 20.34
CA GLN A 211 25.03 18.13 21.55
C GLN A 211 23.51 18.07 21.29
N GLU A 212 23.11 17.79 20.05
CA GLU A 212 21.71 17.69 19.63
C GLU A 212 21.09 16.31 19.93
N THR A 213 21.93 15.26 19.99
CA THR A 213 21.54 13.89 20.35
C THR A 213 22.54 13.26 21.33
N PRO A 214 22.67 13.81 22.56
CA PRO A 214 23.70 13.39 23.52
C PRO A 214 23.50 11.97 24.04
N GLY A 215 22.29 11.40 23.91
CA GLY A 215 21.96 10.03 24.31
C GLY A 215 22.49 8.94 23.38
N LEU A 216 22.82 9.27 22.13
CA LEU A 216 23.31 8.29 21.16
C LEU A 216 24.74 7.85 21.51
N LYS A 217 24.93 6.53 21.68
CA LYS A 217 26.22 5.94 22.10
C LYS A 217 26.78 4.95 21.11
N ARG A 218 25.96 4.45 20.16
CA ARG A 218 26.40 3.43 19.22
C ARG A 218 25.78 3.63 17.84
N ILE A 219 26.61 3.50 16.81
CA ILE A 219 26.21 3.49 15.40
C ILE A 219 26.75 2.21 14.77
N ILE A 220 25.86 1.43 14.15
CA ILE A 220 26.18 0.18 13.47
C ILE A 220 25.91 0.37 11.98
N LEU A 221 26.92 0.13 11.13
CA LEU A 221 26.83 0.31 9.69
C LEU A 221 26.60 -1.00 8.95
N MET A 222 25.67 -0.98 8.00
CA MET A 222 25.40 -2.10 7.10
C MET A 222 26.40 -2.16 5.94
N ASP A 223 26.76 -1.00 5.36
CA ASP A 223 27.74 -0.89 4.27
C ASP A 223 29.16 -0.70 4.81
N PRO A 224 30.19 -1.10 4.02
CA PRO A 224 31.59 -0.80 4.35
C PRO A 224 31.83 0.70 4.49
N PHE A 225 32.74 1.09 5.36
CA PHE A 225 33.08 2.50 5.64
C PHE A 225 34.58 2.71 5.85
N ASP A 226 35.01 3.96 5.73
CA ASP A 226 36.39 4.37 5.95
C ASP A 226 36.75 4.36 7.46
N PRO A 227 37.96 3.92 7.86
CA PRO A 227 38.43 4.01 9.25
C PRO A 227 38.35 5.41 9.88
N ALA A 228 38.41 6.48 9.11
CA ALA A 228 38.23 7.85 9.59
C ALA A 228 36.90 8.06 10.35
N LEU A 229 35.87 7.26 10.02
CA LEU A 229 34.58 7.30 10.72
C LEU A 229 34.67 6.74 12.14
N LEU A 230 35.57 5.78 12.38
CA LEU A 230 35.86 5.25 13.74
C LEU A 230 36.50 6.35 14.59
N GLU A 231 37.51 7.04 14.06
CA GLU A 231 38.21 8.12 14.76
C GLU A 231 37.25 9.27 15.10
N GLN A 232 36.36 9.64 14.17
CA GLN A 232 35.30 10.62 14.42
C GLN A 232 34.33 10.15 15.53
N GLY A 233 33.93 8.88 15.51
CA GLY A 233 33.09 8.28 16.56
C GLY A 233 33.76 8.36 17.93
N GLU A 234 35.02 7.95 18.03
CA GLU A 234 35.82 8.03 19.27
C GLU A 234 35.90 9.46 19.80
N GLY A 235 36.13 10.43 18.93
CA GLY A 235 36.16 11.86 19.27
C GLY A 235 34.84 12.36 19.85
N CYS A 236 33.70 11.77 19.46
CA CYS A 236 32.36 12.11 19.99
C CYS A 236 31.91 11.24 21.18
N GLY A 237 32.69 10.22 21.57
CA GLY A 237 32.28 9.23 22.55
C GLY A 237 31.20 8.28 22.08
N VAL A 238 31.13 8.03 20.77
CA VAL A 238 30.19 7.12 20.10
C VAL A 238 30.96 5.94 19.50
N ILE A 239 30.53 4.72 19.80
CA ILE A 239 31.10 3.49 19.21
C ILE A 239 30.54 3.34 17.81
N VAL A 240 31.41 3.33 16.80
CA VAL A 240 31.06 3.03 15.41
C VAL A 240 31.61 1.64 15.06
N GLN A 241 30.80 0.79 14.43
CA GLN A 241 31.22 -0.57 14.08
C GLN A 241 30.42 -1.11 12.90
N SER A 242 30.93 -2.16 12.23
CA SER A 242 30.19 -2.81 11.17
C SER A 242 29.12 -3.77 11.74
N MET A 243 28.04 -3.97 10.99
CA MET A 243 27.00 -4.93 11.36
C MET A 243 27.56 -6.35 11.47
N GLN A 244 28.56 -6.70 10.65
CA GLN A 244 29.23 -8.00 10.68
C GLN A 244 29.99 -8.25 12.00
N ASP A 245 30.59 -7.20 12.59
CA ASP A 245 31.33 -7.32 13.85
C ASP A 245 30.41 -7.51 15.06
N VAL A 246 29.12 -7.14 14.92
CA VAL A 246 28.12 -7.26 15.98
C VAL A 246 27.45 -8.63 15.98
N GLU A 247 27.44 -9.37 14.89
CA GLU A 247 26.73 -10.65 14.76
C GLU A 247 27.38 -11.79 15.63
N VAL A 248 26.96 -11.96 16.91
CA VAL A 248 27.46 -12.99 17.90
C VAL A 248 26.30 -13.58 18.74
N ARG A 249 26.27 -14.83 19.15
CA ARG A 249 25.12 -15.72 19.48
C ARG A 249 24.46 -15.68 20.90
N ARG A 250 23.05 -15.61 21.06
CA ARG A 250 22.14 -16.07 22.19
C ARG A 250 20.64 -15.62 21.98
N GLU A 251 19.57 -16.24 22.60
CA GLU A 251 18.14 -16.03 22.31
C GLU A 251 17.25 -15.65 23.52
N SER A 252 16.11 -14.86 23.25
CA SER A 252 15.00 -14.54 24.19
C SER A 252 13.75 -14.00 23.42
N PRO A 253 12.68 -14.79 23.11
CA PRO A 253 11.53 -14.40 22.28
C PRO A 253 10.46 -13.54 22.99
N PRO A 254 9.67 -12.69 22.25
CA PRO A 254 8.66 -11.76 22.77
C PRO A 254 7.30 -12.39 23.06
N ALA A 255 6.46 -11.66 23.82
CA ALA A 255 5.02 -11.92 23.97
C ALA A 255 4.17 -11.06 23.02
N PRO A 256 2.91 -11.46 22.73
CA PRO A 256 2.03 -10.69 21.83
C PRO A 256 1.73 -9.26 22.30
N GLU A 257 1.73 -9.00 23.60
CA GLU A 257 1.49 -7.71 24.24
C GLU A 257 2.70 -6.78 24.23
N ASP A 258 3.89 -7.32 23.93
CA ASP A 258 5.13 -6.57 23.84
C ASP A 258 5.10 -5.63 22.64
N LEU A 259 5.75 -4.48 22.77
CA LEU A 259 5.94 -3.58 21.64
C LEU A 259 6.83 -4.25 20.60
N SER A 260 6.39 -4.20 19.34
CA SER A 260 7.18 -4.67 18.19
C SER A 260 7.88 -3.51 17.51
N ILE A 261 7.16 -2.40 17.28
CA ILE A 261 7.64 -1.27 16.50
C ILE A 261 7.03 0.05 16.99
N VAL A 262 7.81 1.12 16.96
CA VAL A 262 7.29 2.49 17.15
C VAL A 262 7.51 3.27 15.86
N CYS A 263 6.40 3.51 15.14
CA CYS A 263 6.41 4.24 13.87
C CYS A 263 6.14 5.74 14.10
N PHE A 264 7.10 6.60 13.79
CA PHE A 264 6.89 8.03 13.84
C PHE A 264 6.20 8.53 12.57
N THR A 265 5.09 9.25 12.75
CA THR A 265 4.31 9.85 11.66
C THR A 265 4.41 11.37 11.71
N SER A 266 4.39 12.01 10.52
CA SER A 266 4.32 13.46 10.43
C SER A 266 2.98 13.96 10.98
N GLY A 267 3.02 14.69 12.09
CA GLY A 267 1.84 15.37 12.63
C GLY A 267 1.51 16.63 11.82
N THR A 268 0.24 16.93 11.62
CA THR A 268 -0.23 18.19 11.00
C THR A 268 0.08 19.44 11.84
N THR A 269 0.56 19.27 13.06
CA THR A 269 0.70 20.33 14.07
C THR A 269 2.09 20.42 14.70
N GLY A 270 3.16 19.96 14.04
CA GLY A 270 4.52 20.08 14.57
C GLY A 270 5.30 18.76 14.61
N ASN A 271 5.87 18.43 15.77
CA ASN A 271 6.77 17.26 15.93
C ASN A 271 6.11 15.93 15.57
N PRO A 272 6.87 14.98 15.01
CA PRO A 272 6.40 13.63 14.71
C PRO A 272 5.83 12.92 15.94
N LYS A 273 4.82 12.07 15.73
CA LYS A 273 4.17 11.27 16.78
C LYS A 273 4.65 9.82 16.70
N GLY A 274 5.11 9.25 17.80
CA GLY A 274 5.54 7.85 17.87
C GLY A 274 4.37 6.90 18.13
N VAL A 275 3.84 6.28 17.11
CA VAL A 275 2.74 5.30 17.19
C VAL A 275 3.29 3.97 17.72
N MET A 276 2.84 3.53 18.88
CA MET A 276 3.27 2.28 19.54
C MET A 276 2.41 1.10 19.07
N LEU A 277 3.03 0.13 18.39
CA LEU A 277 2.36 -1.08 17.91
C LEU A 277 2.96 -2.32 18.61
N THR A 278 2.08 -3.17 19.15
CA THR A 278 2.46 -4.46 19.73
C THR A 278 2.60 -5.54 18.65
N HIS A 279 3.22 -6.67 18.98
CA HIS A 279 3.23 -7.84 18.11
C HIS A 279 1.80 -8.29 17.78
N GLY A 280 0.90 -8.31 18.77
CA GLY A 280 -0.50 -8.64 18.58
C GLY A 280 -1.24 -7.71 17.62
N ASN A 281 -0.98 -6.38 17.66
CA ASN A 281 -1.59 -5.44 16.72
C ASN A 281 -1.22 -5.79 15.27
N VAL A 282 0.07 -6.04 15.01
CA VAL A 282 0.57 -6.34 13.67
C VAL A 282 0.04 -7.69 13.18
N VAL A 283 0.01 -8.71 14.07
CA VAL A 283 -0.53 -10.04 13.74
C VAL A 283 -2.02 -9.98 13.43
N ALA A 284 -2.82 -9.25 14.21
CA ALA A 284 -4.25 -9.11 13.96
C ALA A 284 -4.57 -8.45 12.61
N ASP A 285 -3.84 -7.38 12.25
CA ASP A 285 -4.03 -6.66 11.01
C ASP A 285 -3.76 -7.53 9.77
N PHE A 286 -2.60 -8.19 9.69
CA PHE A 286 -2.32 -9.05 8.54
C PHE A 286 -3.18 -10.32 8.54
N SER A 287 -3.62 -10.82 9.70
CA SER A 287 -4.55 -11.94 9.79
C SER A 287 -5.91 -11.61 9.20
N GLY A 288 -6.40 -10.37 9.44
CA GLY A 288 -7.59 -9.85 8.79
C GLY A 288 -7.47 -9.85 7.26
N PHE A 289 -6.34 -9.43 6.74
CA PHE A 289 -6.03 -9.48 5.31
C PHE A 289 -6.00 -10.92 4.76
N LEU A 290 -5.35 -11.85 5.46
CA LEU A 290 -5.31 -13.28 5.09
C LEU A 290 -6.70 -13.88 5.01
N LYS A 291 -7.55 -13.59 5.99
CA LYS A 291 -8.93 -14.10 6.06
C LYS A 291 -9.79 -13.62 4.89
N VAL A 292 -9.60 -12.37 4.45
CA VAL A 292 -10.35 -11.81 3.31
C VAL A 292 -9.88 -12.40 2.00
N THR A 293 -8.57 -12.59 1.82
CA THR A 293 -7.98 -12.93 0.51
C THR A 293 -7.82 -14.42 0.28
N ASP A 294 -8.01 -15.26 1.30
CA ASP A 294 -7.79 -16.72 1.27
C ASP A 294 -6.47 -17.12 0.57
N VAL A 295 -5.42 -16.46 1.01
CA VAL A 295 -4.11 -16.55 0.39
C VAL A 295 -3.35 -17.84 0.79
N SER A 296 -4.06 -18.87 1.24
CA SER A 296 -3.51 -20.14 1.78
C SER A 296 -2.76 -21.04 0.78
N SER A 297 -2.77 -20.76 -0.53
CA SER A 297 -2.17 -21.64 -1.52
C SER A 297 -0.82 -21.16 -2.05
N ASN A 298 0.25 -21.83 -1.66
CA ASN A 298 1.57 -22.14 -2.29
C ASN A 298 2.27 -21.18 -3.29
N ARG A 299 1.85 -19.93 -3.52
CA ARG A 299 2.46 -19.06 -4.56
C ARG A 299 2.41 -17.57 -4.27
N LEU A 300 2.64 -17.18 -3.02
CA LEU A 300 2.55 -15.80 -2.60
C LEU A 300 3.87 -15.06 -2.56
N TRP A 301 3.80 -13.82 -3.02
CA TRP A 301 4.85 -12.83 -3.00
C TRP A 301 4.22 -11.49 -2.65
N CYS A 302 4.28 -11.06 -1.39
CA CYS A 302 3.61 -9.85 -0.91
C CYS A 302 4.55 -8.89 -0.19
N HIS A 303 4.20 -7.62 -0.19
CA HIS A 303 4.97 -6.51 0.40
C HIS A 303 4.60 -6.17 1.85
N ARG A 304 3.58 -6.75 2.41
CA ARG A 304 3.50 -6.88 3.86
C ARG A 304 4.36 -8.09 4.19
N ASN A 305 5.56 -7.81 4.65
CA ASN A 305 6.57 -8.79 4.96
C ASN A 305 6.00 -9.97 5.77
N SER A 306 5.12 -9.66 6.74
CA SER A 306 4.47 -10.63 7.62
C SER A 306 3.64 -11.68 6.87
N VAL A 307 2.83 -11.28 5.89
CA VAL A 307 2.03 -12.20 5.07
C VAL A 307 2.92 -13.13 4.27
N VAL A 308 4.01 -12.60 3.71
CA VAL A 308 4.97 -13.37 2.91
C VAL A 308 5.73 -14.35 3.78
N TYR A 309 6.28 -13.86 4.91
CA TYR A 309 7.06 -14.70 5.82
C TYR A 309 6.22 -15.83 6.39
N CYS A 310 5.00 -15.54 6.83
CA CYS A 310 4.09 -16.52 7.42
C CYS A 310 3.85 -17.75 6.53
N HIS A 311 4.02 -17.61 5.22
CA HIS A 311 3.78 -18.66 4.23
C HIS A 311 5.05 -19.15 3.51
N GLY A 312 6.24 -18.84 4.03
CA GLY A 312 7.50 -19.24 3.41
C GLY A 312 7.75 -18.58 2.05
N GLY A 313 7.17 -17.42 1.80
CA GLY A 313 7.37 -16.65 0.58
C GLY A 313 8.70 -15.90 0.56
N ARG A 314 9.01 -15.23 -0.56
CA ARG A 314 10.26 -14.47 -0.72
C ARG A 314 10.01 -13.03 -1.16
N ILE A 315 10.81 -12.08 -0.69
CA ILE A 315 10.71 -10.66 -0.97
C ILE A 315 11.92 -10.19 -1.76
N GLY A 316 11.66 -9.53 -2.90
CA GLY A 316 12.70 -8.87 -3.67
C GLY A 316 12.63 -7.37 -3.47
N PHE A 317 13.74 -6.76 -3.05
CA PHE A 317 13.86 -5.32 -2.89
C PHE A 317 14.21 -4.65 -4.22
N PHE A 318 13.59 -3.49 -4.50
CA PHE A 318 14.00 -2.68 -5.63
C PHE A 318 15.29 -1.90 -5.32
N GLN A 319 15.99 -1.46 -6.36
CA GLN A 319 17.31 -0.84 -6.25
C GLN A 319 17.31 0.58 -5.67
N GLY A 320 16.17 1.11 -5.22
CA GLY A 320 16.02 2.46 -4.65
C GLY A 320 15.77 3.56 -5.68
N ASP A 321 15.99 3.30 -6.98
CA ASP A 321 15.68 4.24 -8.05
C ASP A 321 14.41 3.83 -8.80
N ILE A 322 13.38 4.69 -8.73
CA ILE A 322 12.08 4.44 -9.36
C ILE A 322 12.17 4.27 -10.89
N ARG A 323 13.20 4.84 -11.52
CA ARG A 323 13.45 4.70 -12.96
C ARG A 323 13.83 3.28 -13.35
N LEU A 324 14.47 2.55 -12.44
CA LEU A 324 14.89 1.15 -12.61
C LEU A 324 13.80 0.15 -12.20
N LEU A 325 12.68 0.61 -11.63
CA LEU A 325 11.62 -0.27 -11.13
C LEU A 325 11.10 -1.25 -12.20
N SER A 326 10.93 -0.80 -13.45
CA SER A 326 10.47 -1.68 -14.54
C SER A 326 11.45 -2.80 -14.85
N ASP A 327 12.75 -2.56 -14.67
CA ASP A 327 13.79 -3.58 -14.83
C ASP A 327 13.78 -4.57 -13.65
N ASP A 328 13.60 -4.05 -12.43
CA ASP A 328 13.42 -4.89 -11.24
C ASP A 328 12.18 -5.79 -11.36
N MET A 329 11.05 -5.24 -11.82
CA MET A 329 9.83 -6.01 -12.02
C MET A 329 10.00 -7.14 -13.04
N LYS A 330 10.72 -6.90 -14.15
CA LYS A 330 11.03 -7.93 -15.15
C LYS A 330 11.95 -9.02 -14.59
N ALA A 331 12.96 -8.65 -13.80
CA ALA A 331 13.90 -9.58 -13.20
C ALA A 331 13.26 -10.39 -12.07
N LEU A 332 12.49 -9.75 -11.19
CA LEU A 332 11.82 -10.37 -10.04
C LEU A 332 10.63 -11.25 -10.47
N ARG A 333 9.85 -10.78 -11.45
CA ARG A 333 8.58 -11.39 -11.90
C ARG A 333 7.61 -11.61 -10.73
N PRO A 334 7.20 -10.56 -10.03
CA PRO A 334 6.40 -10.68 -8.81
C PRO A 334 5.00 -11.21 -9.11
N THR A 335 4.40 -11.87 -8.13
CA THR A 335 2.98 -12.30 -8.15
C THR A 335 2.08 -11.30 -7.43
N ILE A 336 2.61 -10.59 -6.44
CA ILE A 336 1.92 -9.52 -5.73
C ILE A 336 2.78 -8.26 -5.79
N PHE A 337 2.11 -7.14 -6.02
CA PHE A 337 2.74 -5.84 -6.11
C PHE A 337 1.94 -4.79 -5.33
N PRO A 338 2.37 -4.44 -4.12
CA PRO A 338 1.80 -3.30 -3.42
C PRO A 338 2.39 -2.02 -3.96
N VAL A 339 1.54 -1.05 -4.12
CA VAL A 339 1.90 0.16 -4.86
C VAL A 339 0.99 1.31 -4.46
N VAL A 340 1.57 2.50 -4.34
CA VAL A 340 0.79 3.72 -4.09
C VAL A 340 0.06 4.19 -5.35
N PRO A 341 -1.11 4.84 -5.22
CA PRO A 341 -1.91 5.28 -6.36
C PRO A 341 -1.17 6.14 -7.38
N ARG A 342 -0.24 6.98 -6.93
CA ARG A 342 0.60 7.81 -7.81
C ARG A 342 1.39 6.99 -8.83
N LEU A 343 1.93 5.85 -8.43
CA LEU A 343 2.67 4.99 -9.37
C LEU A 343 1.72 4.30 -10.35
N LEU A 344 0.51 3.93 -9.94
CA LEU A 344 -0.53 3.41 -10.83
C LEU A 344 -0.94 4.44 -11.89
N ASN A 345 -1.09 5.72 -11.49
CA ASN A 345 -1.36 6.82 -12.42
C ASN A 345 -0.22 6.96 -13.44
N ARG A 346 1.05 6.99 -13.00
CA ARG A 346 2.22 7.02 -13.91
C ARG A 346 2.25 5.83 -14.89
N MET A 347 1.92 4.64 -14.43
CA MET A 347 1.83 3.46 -15.29
C MET A 347 0.74 3.63 -16.35
N TYR A 348 -0.44 4.10 -15.95
CA TYR A 348 -1.54 4.41 -16.86
C TYR A 348 -1.12 5.43 -17.92
N ASP A 349 -0.56 6.56 -17.51
CA ASP A 349 -0.13 7.64 -18.40
C ASP A 349 0.97 7.18 -19.37
N LYS A 350 1.94 6.39 -18.89
CA LYS A 350 2.98 5.79 -19.73
C LYS A 350 2.41 4.85 -20.80
N ILE A 351 1.39 4.07 -20.48
CA ILE A 351 0.71 3.19 -21.44
C ILE A 351 0.02 4.03 -22.52
N PHE A 352 -0.73 5.07 -22.12
CA PHE A 352 -1.45 5.94 -23.05
C PHE A 352 -0.53 6.86 -23.88
N SER A 353 0.61 7.28 -23.35
CA SER A 353 1.61 8.05 -24.09
C SER A 353 2.26 7.22 -25.22
N GLN A 354 2.41 5.91 -25.03
CA GLN A 354 2.89 5.00 -26.08
C GLN A 354 1.86 4.78 -27.19
N ALA A 355 0.57 4.99 -26.91
CA ALA A 355 -0.51 5.00 -27.89
C ALA A 355 -0.59 6.37 -28.61
N ASN A 356 0.48 6.72 -29.32
CA ASN A 356 0.74 8.06 -29.87
C ASN A 356 -0.13 8.45 -31.07
N THR A 357 -0.98 7.55 -31.60
CA THR A 357 -1.94 7.86 -32.69
C THR A 357 -3.37 7.70 -32.21
N PRO A 358 -4.33 8.49 -32.78
CA PRO A 358 -5.76 8.37 -32.41
C PRO A 358 -6.28 6.94 -32.59
N LEU A 359 -5.86 6.24 -33.65
CA LEU A 359 -6.26 4.84 -33.90
C LEU A 359 -5.74 3.89 -32.83
N LYS A 360 -4.45 4.00 -32.43
CA LYS A 360 -3.89 3.16 -31.36
C LYS A 360 -4.59 3.41 -30.04
N ARG A 361 -4.90 4.66 -29.71
CA ARG A 361 -5.63 5.04 -28.50
C ARG A 361 -7.06 4.49 -28.52
N TRP A 362 -7.75 4.59 -29.66
CA TRP A 362 -9.07 4.02 -29.82
C TRP A 362 -9.07 2.49 -29.67
N LEU A 363 -8.12 1.80 -30.31
CA LEU A 363 -7.97 0.33 -30.20
C LEU A 363 -7.67 -0.10 -28.78
N LEU A 364 -6.78 0.61 -28.06
CA LEU A 364 -6.45 0.33 -26.66
C LEU A 364 -7.68 0.48 -25.75
N ASN A 365 -8.45 1.57 -25.93
CA ASN A 365 -9.67 1.78 -25.18
C ASN A 365 -10.74 0.73 -25.49
N PHE A 366 -10.88 0.34 -26.76
CA PHE A 366 -11.81 -0.70 -27.17
C PHE A 366 -11.45 -2.06 -26.55
N ALA A 367 -10.17 -2.46 -26.60
CA ALA A 367 -9.68 -3.67 -25.98
C ALA A 367 -9.88 -3.66 -24.46
N ALA A 368 -9.58 -2.54 -23.80
CA ALA A 368 -9.79 -2.34 -22.36
C ALA A 368 -11.29 -2.44 -22.00
N LYS A 369 -12.18 -1.86 -22.78
CA LYS A 369 -13.64 -1.96 -22.57
C LYS A 369 -14.12 -3.41 -22.71
N ARG A 370 -13.63 -4.17 -23.70
CA ARG A 370 -13.99 -5.57 -23.87
C ARG A 370 -13.52 -6.44 -22.72
N LYS A 371 -12.27 -6.27 -22.27
CA LYS A 371 -11.76 -6.96 -21.08
C LYS A 371 -12.43 -6.46 -19.79
N GLY A 372 -12.77 -5.20 -19.70
CA GLY A 372 -13.53 -4.65 -18.57
C GLY A 372 -14.88 -5.35 -18.39
N ALA A 373 -15.55 -5.74 -19.48
CA ALA A 373 -16.78 -6.54 -19.41
C ALA A 373 -16.52 -7.96 -18.84
N GLU A 374 -15.38 -8.61 -19.16
CA GLU A 374 -14.98 -9.86 -18.53
C GLU A 374 -14.75 -9.67 -17.02
N VAL A 375 -14.02 -8.61 -16.64
CA VAL A 375 -13.75 -8.27 -15.23
C VAL A 375 -15.06 -8.02 -14.47
N SER A 376 -16.02 -7.29 -15.04
CA SER A 376 -17.34 -7.07 -14.43
C SER A 376 -18.15 -8.35 -14.24
N SER A 377 -17.81 -9.41 -14.99
CA SER A 377 -18.37 -10.75 -14.83
C SER A 377 -17.53 -11.64 -13.90
N GLY A 378 -16.56 -11.05 -13.17
CA GLY A 378 -15.67 -11.76 -12.26
C GLY A 378 -14.56 -12.56 -12.95
N ILE A 379 -14.36 -12.41 -14.25
CA ILE A 379 -13.35 -13.16 -15.02
C ILE A 379 -12.06 -12.35 -15.09
N ILE A 380 -11.01 -12.86 -14.44
CA ILE A 380 -9.65 -12.30 -14.51
C ILE A 380 -8.72 -13.29 -15.18
N ARG A 381 -8.07 -12.86 -16.27
CA ARG A 381 -7.13 -13.69 -17.04
C ARG A 381 -6.14 -12.85 -17.84
N MET A 382 -5.00 -13.47 -18.21
CA MET A 382 -3.94 -12.88 -19.04
C MET A 382 -3.75 -13.62 -20.39
N ASP A 383 -4.67 -14.48 -20.79
CA ASP A 383 -4.55 -15.37 -21.95
C ASP A 383 -5.60 -15.14 -23.04
N SER A 384 -6.44 -14.10 -22.90
CA SER A 384 -7.43 -13.73 -23.91
C SER A 384 -6.78 -13.25 -25.21
N LEU A 385 -7.56 -13.21 -26.29
CA LEU A 385 -7.11 -12.65 -27.57
C LEU A 385 -6.64 -11.18 -27.40
N TRP A 386 -7.34 -10.41 -26.57
CA TRP A 386 -7.00 -9.02 -26.25
C TRP A 386 -5.67 -8.92 -25.51
N ASP A 387 -5.36 -9.88 -24.63
CA ASP A 387 -4.07 -9.96 -23.96
C ASP A 387 -2.95 -10.18 -24.95
N LYS A 388 -3.11 -11.17 -25.85
CA LYS A 388 -2.09 -11.52 -26.84
C LYS A 388 -1.78 -10.37 -27.81
N ILE A 389 -2.80 -9.61 -28.23
CA ILE A 389 -2.66 -8.56 -29.24
C ILE A 389 -2.23 -7.22 -28.59
N PHE A 390 -2.83 -6.82 -27.45
CA PHE A 390 -2.66 -5.46 -26.91
C PHE A 390 -1.92 -5.42 -25.57
N PHE A 391 -2.20 -6.35 -24.65
CA PHE A 391 -1.76 -6.21 -23.26
C PHE A 391 -0.52 -7.03 -22.89
N SER A 392 -0.09 -7.98 -23.71
CA SER A 392 1.07 -8.85 -23.42
C SER A 392 2.36 -8.09 -23.14
N LYS A 393 2.62 -6.99 -23.88
CA LYS A 393 3.80 -6.14 -23.64
C LYS A 393 3.72 -5.39 -22.32
N ILE A 394 2.53 -4.92 -21.94
CA ILE A 394 2.28 -4.23 -20.66
C ILE A 394 2.47 -5.22 -19.52
N GLN A 395 1.87 -6.41 -19.62
CA GLN A 395 2.01 -7.47 -18.62
C GLN A 395 3.47 -7.93 -18.49
N ALA A 396 4.19 -8.09 -19.60
CA ALA A 396 5.61 -8.46 -19.61
C ALA A 396 6.50 -7.39 -18.95
N SER A 397 6.14 -6.10 -19.06
CA SER A 397 6.88 -5.01 -18.41
C SER A 397 6.85 -5.08 -16.88
N LEU A 398 5.87 -5.80 -16.32
CA LEU A 398 5.72 -6.09 -14.88
C LEU A 398 6.10 -7.54 -14.53
N GLY A 399 6.82 -8.23 -15.43
CA GLY A 399 7.31 -9.59 -15.22
C GLY A 399 6.36 -10.70 -15.66
N GLY A 400 5.14 -10.40 -16.13
CA GLY A 400 4.20 -11.33 -16.76
C GLY A 400 3.61 -12.41 -15.82
N ARG A 401 3.70 -12.23 -14.49
CA ARG A 401 3.19 -13.19 -13.48
C ARG A 401 2.35 -12.53 -12.40
N LEU A 402 2.05 -11.24 -12.57
CA LEU A 402 1.34 -10.46 -11.58
C LEU A 402 -0.10 -10.99 -11.42
N ARG A 403 -0.51 -11.28 -10.19
CA ARG A 403 -1.84 -11.78 -9.84
C ARG A 403 -2.63 -10.81 -8.99
N MET A 404 -1.90 -10.02 -8.20
CA MET A 404 -2.51 -9.11 -7.22
C MET A 404 -1.73 -7.80 -7.16
N ILE A 405 -2.46 -6.70 -7.19
CA ILE A 405 -2.01 -5.36 -6.79
C ILE A 405 -2.78 -4.97 -5.54
N VAL A 406 -2.09 -4.43 -4.56
CA VAL A 406 -2.70 -3.80 -3.37
C VAL A 406 -2.30 -2.34 -3.37
N THR A 407 -3.29 -1.45 -3.33
CA THR A 407 -3.06 -0.01 -3.27
C THR A 407 -3.79 0.61 -2.09
N GLY A 408 -3.25 1.69 -1.55
CA GLY A 408 -3.80 2.40 -0.41
C GLY A 408 -2.96 3.64 -0.07
N ALA A 409 -3.13 4.18 1.12
CA ALA A 409 -2.47 5.37 1.65
C ALA A 409 -2.81 6.70 0.94
N ALA A 410 -3.55 6.67 -0.17
CA ALA A 410 -4.08 7.84 -0.87
C ALA A 410 -5.28 7.43 -1.74
N PRO A 411 -6.17 8.35 -2.13
CA PRO A 411 -7.27 8.05 -3.03
C PRO A 411 -6.79 7.56 -4.39
N ALA A 412 -7.43 6.52 -4.92
CA ALA A 412 -7.12 5.95 -6.23
C ALA A 412 -8.19 6.33 -7.26
N SER A 413 -7.76 6.61 -8.50
CA SER A 413 -8.69 6.95 -9.58
C SER A 413 -9.47 5.71 -10.06
N PRO A 414 -10.81 5.71 -10.03
CA PRO A 414 -11.63 4.61 -10.54
C PRO A 414 -11.32 4.24 -12.00
N THR A 415 -11.06 5.25 -12.84
CA THR A 415 -10.71 5.04 -14.25
C THR A 415 -9.39 4.31 -14.40
N VAL A 416 -8.37 4.69 -13.61
CA VAL A 416 -7.05 4.05 -13.63
C VAL A 416 -7.14 2.62 -13.14
N LEU A 417 -7.83 2.39 -12.01
CA LEU A 417 -8.00 1.04 -11.45
C LEU A 417 -8.77 0.11 -12.41
N GLY A 418 -9.88 0.58 -12.97
CA GLY A 418 -10.68 -0.19 -13.93
C GLY A 418 -9.88 -0.57 -15.17
N PHE A 419 -9.10 0.37 -15.72
CA PHE A 419 -8.22 0.09 -16.85
C PHE A 419 -7.11 -0.91 -16.49
N LEU A 420 -6.43 -0.73 -15.35
CA LEU A 420 -5.32 -1.60 -14.95
C LEU A 420 -5.79 -3.02 -14.62
N ARG A 421 -6.97 -3.20 -13.98
CA ARG A 421 -7.59 -4.52 -13.80
C ARG A 421 -7.77 -5.25 -15.13
N ALA A 422 -8.30 -4.54 -16.13
CA ALA A 422 -8.49 -5.10 -17.47
C ALA A 422 -7.16 -5.37 -18.19
N ALA A 423 -6.25 -4.41 -18.22
CA ALA A 423 -5.00 -4.49 -18.98
C ALA A 423 -4.00 -5.50 -18.41
N LEU A 424 -3.90 -5.58 -17.08
CA LEU A 424 -2.96 -6.48 -16.41
C LEU A 424 -3.54 -7.88 -16.19
N GLY A 425 -4.87 -8.05 -16.24
CA GLY A 425 -5.53 -9.33 -15.98
C GLY A 425 -5.22 -9.84 -14.58
N CYS A 426 -5.11 -8.95 -13.58
CA CYS A 426 -4.84 -9.25 -12.19
C CYS A 426 -5.87 -8.58 -11.27
N GLN A 427 -5.97 -9.07 -10.03
CA GLN A 427 -6.79 -8.44 -9.02
C GLN A 427 -6.13 -7.14 -8.54
N VAL A 428 -6.91 -6.08 -8.41
CA VAL A 428 -6.45 -4.79 -7.86
C VAL A 428 -7.34 -4.43 -6.69
N TYR A 429 -6.77 -4.44 -5.51
CA TYR A 429 -7.46 -4.18 -4.25
C TYR A 429 -7.12 -2.80 -3.72
N GLU A 430 -8.11 -2.15 -3.15
CA GLU A 430 -7.96 -0.91 -2.38
C GLU A 430 -8.02 -1.24 -0.88
N ALA A 431 -7.11 -0.63 -0.11
CA ALA A 431 -7.07 -0.71 1.34
C ALA A 431 -7.08 0.71 1.93
N TYR A 432 -7.77 0.89 3.04
CA TYR A 432 -7.73 2.12 3.81
C TYR A 432 -7.34 1.82 5.25
N GLY A 433 -6.57 2.72 5.82
CA GLY A 433 -6.15 2.74 7.21
C GLY A 433 -5.03 3.75 7.44
N GLN A 434 -4.54 3.77 8.66
CA GLN A 434 -3.46 4.64 9.10
C GLN A 434 -2.55 3.89 10.07
N THR A 435 -1.43 4.50 10.45
CA THR A 435 -0.44 3.85 11.33
C THR A 435 -1.05 3.49 12.68
N GLU A 436 -1.97 4.29 13.19
CA GLU A 436 -2.68 4.10 14.46
C GLU A 436 -3.63 2.88 14.46
N CYS A 437 -3.99 2.35 13.31
CA CYS A 437 -4.66 1.03 13.18
C CYS A 437 -3.75 0.02 12.46
N THR A 438 -2.47 0.08 12.71
CA THR A 438 -1.37 -0.75 12.21
C THR A 438 -1.09 -0.51 10.72
N ALA A 439 -2.04 -0.66 9.83
CA ALA A 439 -1.93 -0.29 8.43
C ALA A 439 -3.27 -0.28 7.71
N GLY A 440 -4.16 -1.25 7.92
CA GLY A 440 -5.44 -1.33 7.26
C GLY A 440 -6.58 -1.63 8.22
N CYS A 441 -7.71 -0.96 8.02
CA CYS A 441 -8.95 -1.28 8.72
C CYS A 441 -10.06 -1.69 7.75
N THR A 442 -9.92 -1.38 6.45
CA THR A 442 -10.80 -1.88 5.39
C THR A 442 -10.02 -2.45 4.22
N PHE A 443 -10.65 -3.33 3.48
CA PHE A 443 -10.07 -3.96 2.30
C PHE A 443 -11.15 -4.35 1.30
N THR A 444 -10.88 -4.17 -0.01
CA THR A 444 -11.79 -4.59 -1.07
C THR A 444 -11.94 -6.10 -1.09
N THR A 445 -13.16 -6.59 -1.09
CA THR A 445 -13.46 -8.03 -1.12
C THR A 445 -13.10 -8.66 -2.47
N PRO A 446 -12.49 -9.86 -2.52
CA PRO A 446 -12.29 -10.60 -3.76
C PRO A 446 -13.59 -10.77 -4.55
N GLY A 447 -13.56 -10.47 -5.84
CA GLY A 447 -14.75 -10.49 -6.70
C GLY A 447 -15.54 -9.19 -6.72
N ASP A 448 -15.19 -8.20 -5.91
CA ASP A 448 -15.73 -6.84 -6.02
C ASP A 448 -14.88 -6.02 -7.00
N TRP A 449 -15.45 -5.78 -8.18
CA TRP A 449 -14.82 -5.05 -9.26
C TRP A 449 -15.26 -3.59 -9.34
N THR A 450 -16.09 -3.15 -8.41
CA THR A 450 -16.50 -1.75 -8.31
C THR A 450 -15.33 -0.89 -7.83
N SER A 451 -15.39 0.39 -8.07
CA SER A 451 -14.34 1.35 -7.72
C SER A 451 -14.95 2.57 -7.03
N GLY A 452 -14.13 3.29 -6.26
CA GLY A 452 -14.57 4.50 -5.55
C GLY A 452 -15.00 4.24 -4.11
N HIS A 453 -14.62 3.09 -3.56
CA HIS A 453 -14.71 2.74 -2.14
C HIS A 453 -13.46 1.98 -1.70
N VAL A 454 -13.23 1.91 -0.41
CA VAL A 454 -12.05 1.27 0.19
C VAL A 454 -12.36 -0.12 0.77
N GLY A 455 -13.49 -0.70 0.37
CA GLY A 455 -13.92 -2.04 0.79
C GLY A 455 -14.71 -2.07 2.10
N ALA A 456 -14.86 -3.26 2.66
CA ALA A 456 -15.52 -3.53 3.92
C ALA A 456 -14.52 -3.59 5.09
N PRO A 457 -14.98 -3.50 6.35
CA PRO A 457 -14.11 -3.70 7.52
C PRO A 457 -13.33 -5.01 7.44
N LEU A 458 -12.08 -5.01 7.91
CA LEU A 458 -11.33 -6.24 8.10
C LEU A 458 -11.92 -7.05 9.28
N PRO A 459 -11.81 -8.39 9.28
CA PRO A 459 -12.33 -9.23 10.38
C PRO A 459 -11.72 -8.96 11.76
N CYS A 460 -10.61 -8.23 11.82
CA CYS A 460 -9.94 -7.85 13.07
C CYS A 460 -10.47 -6.55 13.68
N ASN A 461 -11.42 -5.85 13.05
CA ASN A 461 -11.90 -4.58 13.60
C ASN A 461 -13.40 -4.33 13.35
N LEU A 462 -13.90 -3.34 14.08
CA LEU A 462 -15.20 -2.70 13.90
C LEU A 462 -14.98 -1.30 13.38
N ILE A 463 -15.91 -0.78 12.60
CA ILE A 463 -15.91 0.60 12.12
C ILE A 463 -17.27 1.23 12.37
N LYS A 464 -17.30 2.42 12.97
CA LYS A 464 -18.49 3.27 13.05
C LYS A 464 -18.26 4.64 12.47
N LEU A 465 -19.34 5.34 12.17
CA LEU A 465 -19.31 6.75 11.79
C LEU A 465 -19.88 7.59 12.94
N VAL A 466 -19.20 8.68 13.27
CA VAL A 466 -19.58 9.60 14.36
C VAL A 466 -19.90 10.96 13.75
N ASP A 467 -20.90 11.63 14.31
CA ASP A 467 -21.36 12.94 13.86
C ASP A 467 -20.24 14.00 13.92
N VAL A 468 -20.18 14.80 12.86
CA VAL A 468 -19.33 16.01 12.75
C VAL A 468 -20.25 17.17 12.40
N ALA A 469 -21.02 17.61 13.38
CA ALA A 469 -22.09 18.59 13.20
C ALA A 469 -21.58 19.91 12.60
N GLU A 470 -20.39 20.38 13.03
CA GLU A 470 -19.75 21.60 12.52
C GLU A 470 -19.42 21.56 11.01
N LYS A 471 -19.41 20.36 10.41
CA LYS A 471 -19.16 20.14 8.97
C LYS A 471 -20.36 19.50 8.24
N ASN A 472 -21.51 19.44 8.93
CA ASN A 472 -22.77 18.91 8.39
C ASN A 472 -22.71 17.42 7.98
N TYR A 473 -21.89 16.59 8.64
CA TYR A 473 -21.86 15.14 8.48
C TYR A 473 -22.56 14.47 9.67
N PHE A 474 -23.47 13.55 9.39
CA PHE A 474 -24.29 12.86 10.39
C PHE A 474 -24.32 11.36 10.14
N ALA A 475 -24.06 10.58 11.17
CA ALA A 475 -24.08 9.10 11.14
C ALA A 475 -25.46 8.56 10.71
N ALA A 476 -26.53 9.21 11.13
CA ALA A 476 -27.89 8.87 10.73
C ALA A 476 -28.14 8.99 9.20
N LYS A 477 -27.30 9.76 8.48
CA LYS A 477 -27.28 9.85 7.02
C LYS A 477 -26.26 8.91 6.37
N GLY A 478 -25.60 8.08 7.16
CA GLY A 478 -24.51 7.20 6.74
C GLY A 478 -23.21 7.93 6.46
N GLU A 479 -23.01 9.16 6.98
CA GLU A 479 -21.81 9.99 6.79
C GLU A 479 -21.29 10.48 8.14
N GLY A 480 -19.97 10.48 8.35
CA GLY A 480 -19.39 10.93 9.62
C GLY A 480 -17.89 10.68 9.70
N GLU A 481 -17.31 11.01 10.86
CA GLU A 481 -15.93 10.65 11.16
C GLU A 481 -15.80 9.13 11.31
N VAL A 482 -14.84 8.56 10.62
CA VAL A 482 -14.53 7.13 10.70
C VAL A 482 -13.84 6.83 12.03
N CYS A 483 -14.45 5.95 12.84
CA CYS A 483 -13.84 5.45 14.07
C CYS A 483 -13.63 3.95 13.97
N VAL A 484 -12.47 3.48 14.47
CA VAL A 484 -12.03 2.08 14.38
C VAL A 484 -11.80 1.51 15.77
N LYS A 485 -12.28 0.27 16.03
CA LYS A 485 -12.04 -0.46 17.28
C LYS A 485 -11.63 -1.88 16.96
N GLY A 486 -10.57 -2.37 17.56
CA GLY A 486 -10.14 -3.76 17.37
C GLY A 486 -8.71 -4.04 17.80
N PRO A 487 -8.30 -5.30 17.77
CA PRO A 487 -6.95 -5.72 18.16
C PRO A 487 -5.83 -5.16 17.27
N ASN A 488 -6.13 -4.59 16.10
CA ASN A 488 -5.17 -3.90 15.24
C ASN A 488 -4.99 -2.42 15.60
N VAL A 489 -5.74 -1.87 16.55
CA VAL A 489 -5.62 -0.48 17.03
C VAL A 489 -4.40 -0.37 17.96
N PHE A 490 -3.66 0.71 17.83
CA PHE A 490 -2.40 0.96 18.52
C PHE A 490 -2.55 1.10 20.05
N LYS A 491 -1.43 0.98 20.77
CA LYS A 491 -1.40 1.12 22.24
C LYS A 491 -1.46 2.59 22.70
N GLY A 492 -1.14 3.53 21.81
CA GLY A 492 -1.09 4.96 22.08
C GLY A 492 0.17 5.60 21.48
N TYR A 493 0.35 6.89 21.74
CA TYR A 493 1.55 7.64 21.32
C TYR A 493 2.63 7.59 22.40
N LEU A 494 3.87 7.30 21.99
CA LEU A 494 5.03 7.23 22.89
C LEU A 494 5.23 8.57 23.62
N LYS A 495 5.24 8.52 24.96
CA LYS A 495 5.41 9.68 25.85
C LYS A 495 4.42 10.82 25.60
N ASP A 496 3.25 10.56 25.01
CA ASP A 496 2.24 11.58 24.73
C ASP A 496 0.82 11.10 25.11
N PRO A 497 0.53 10.99 26.41
CA PRO A 497 -0.79 10.53 26.89
C PRO A 497 -1.91 11.53 26.54
N GLY A 498 -1.63 12.82 26.41
CA GLY A 498 -2.61 13.83 26.04
C GLY A 498 -3.16 13.60 24.65
N ARG A 499 -2.30 13.51 23.65
CA ARG A 499 -2.72 13.18 22.27
C ARG A 499 -3.30 11.77 22.15
N THR A 500 -2.84 10.84 22.98
CA THR A 500 -3.44 9.50 23.01
C THR A 500 -4.91 9.58 23.41
N ALA A 501 -5.24 10.33 24.47
CA ALA A 501 -6.62 10.51 24.93
C ALA A 501 -7.50 11.32 23.95
N GLU A 502 -6.90 12.22 23.14
CA GLU A 502 -7.61 12.93 22.06
C GLU A 502 -7.96 12.02 20.87
N THR A 503 -7.18 10.97 20.66
CA THR A 503 -7.27 10.12 19.46
C THR A 503 -7.94 8.78 19.74
N LEU A 504 -7.77 8.23 20.94
CA LEU A 504 -8.35 6.98 21.42
C LEU A 504 -9.29 7.28 22.58
N ASP A 505 -10.58 7.02 22.40
CA ASP A 505 -11.57 7.27 23.45
C ASP A 505 -11.56 6.19 24.56
N THR A 506 -12.33 6.42 25.62
CA THR A 506 -12.41 5.51 26.78
C THR A 506 -13.01 4.15 26.46
N ASP A 507 -13.77 4.04 25.37
CA ASP A 507 -14.40 2.81 24.91
C ASP A 507 -13.51 2.03 23.93
N GLY A 508 -12.31 2.55 23.64
CA GLY A 508 -11.31 1.95 22.76
C GLY A 508 -11.51 2.23 21.27
N TRP A 509 -12.28 3.26 20.93
CA TRP A 509 -12.42 3.71 19.55
C TRP A 509 -11.33 4.70 19.15
N LEU A 510 -10.63 4.39 18.09
CA LEU A 510 -9.70 5.27 17.41
C LEU A 510 -10.46 6.27 16.53
N HIS A 511 -10.36 7.55 16.80
CA HIS A 511 -10.85 8.64 15.96
C HIS A 511 -9.82 8.93 14.86
N THR A 512 -10.14 8.55 13.62
CA THR A 512 -9.16 8.62 12.52
C THR A 512 -8.92 10.03 12.01
N GLY A 513 -9.84 10.95 12.24
CA GLY A 513 -9.85 12.27 11.65
C GLY A 513 -10.21 12.28 10.15
N ASP A 514 -10.66 11.16 9.60
CA ASP A 514 -11.12 11.03 8.23
C ASP A 514 -12.65 10.96 8.18
N ILE A 515 -13.27 11.59 7.20
CA ILE A 515 -14.73 11.55 6.98
C ILE A 515 -15.02 10.45 5.97
N GLY A 516 -15.95 9.57 6.33
CA GLY A 516 -16.40 8.47 5.50
C GLY A 516 -17.90 8.45 5.26
N LYS A 517 -18.31 7.57 4.34
CA LYS A 517 -19.70 7.29 4.00
C LYS A 517 -19.89 5.80 3.79
N TRP A 518 -20.92 5.23 4.42
CA TRP A 518 -21.36 3.88 4.09
C TRP A 518 -22.10 3.85 2.76
N LEU A 519 -21.73 2.90 1.90
CA LEU A 519 -22.46 2.59 0.68
C LEU A 519 -23.51 1.49 0.95
N PRO A 520 -24.54 1.38 0.09
CA PRO A 520 -25.65 0.44 0.30
C PRO A 520 -25.22 -1.04 0.42
N ASN A 521 -24.09 -1.39 -0.18
CA ASN A 521 -23.54 -2.76 -0.13
C ASN A 521 -22.66 -3.02 1.12
N GLY A 522 -22.62 -2.09 2.08
CA GLY A 522 -21.84 -2.23 3.32
C GLY A 522 -20.34 -1.96 3.16
N THR A 523 -19.90 -1.35 2.07
CA THR A 523 -18.52 -0.88 1.89
C THR A 523 -18.37 0.57 2.33
N LEU A 524 -17.15 0.96 2.73
CA LEU A 524 -16.81 2.31 3.15
C LEU A 524 -16.23 3.11 1.98
N LYS A 525 -16.66 4.36 1.85
CA LYS A 525 -16.06 5.36 0.98
C LYS A 525 -15.47 6.48 1.82
N ILE A 526 -14.19 6.79 1.63
CA ILE A 526 -13.56 7.96 2.25
C ILE A 526 -13.91 9.20 1.43
N ILE A 527 -14.34 10.24 2.12
CA ILE A 527 -14.73 11.52 1.52
C ILE A 527 -13.58 12.49 1.55
N ASP A 528 -13.02 12.77 2.76
CA ASP A 528 -11.89 13.68 2.99
C ASP A 528 -11.38 13.61 4.44
N ARG A 529 -10.34 14.39 4.76
CA ARG A 529 -9.87 14.59 6.12
C ARG A 529 -10.62 15.68 6.84
N LYS A 530 -11.07 15.41 8.06
CA LYS A 530 -11.79 16.35 8.91
C LYS A 530 -11.06 17.68 9.07
N LYS A 531 -9.74 17.68 9.25
CA LYS A 531 -8.90 18.86 9.41
C LYS A 531 -8.66 19.64 8.11
N HIS A 532 -8.77 18.98 6.95
CA HIS A 532 -8.50 19.61 5.65
C HIS A 532 -9.75 20.26 5.05
N ILE A 533 -10.93 19.84 5.44
CA ILE A 533 -12.18 20.47 4.99
C ILE A 533 -12.29 21.85 5.63
N PHE A 534 -12.34 22.88 4.80
CA PHE A 534 -12.55 24.28 5.22
C PHE A 534 -13.78 24.88 4.54
N LYS A 535 -14.28 25.98 5.11
CA LYS A 535 -15.45 26.70 4.61
C LYS A 535 -14.96 28.01 4.01
N LEU A 536 -15.34 28.30 2.76
CA LEU A 536 -15.06 29.58 2.11
C LEU A 536 -16.00 30.68 2.62
N ALA A 537 -15.66 31.94 2.34
CA ALA A 537 -16.43 33.12 2.76
C ALA A 537 -17.90 33.07 2.31
N GLN A 538 -18.20 32.47 1.15
CA GLN A 538 -19.57 32.27 0.66
C GLN A 538 -20.32 31.10 1.33
N GLY A 539 -19.70 30.40 2.25
CA GLY A 539 -20.35 29.34 3.03
C GLY A 539 -20.21 27.91 2.47
N GLU A 540 -19.49 27.72 1.37
CA GLU A 540 -19.25 26.41 0.77
C GLU A 540 -18.14 25.64 1.50
N TYR A 541 -18.37 24.33 1.76
CA TYR A 541 -17.36 23.43 2.30
C TYR A 541 -16.55 22.83 1.16
N ILE A 542 -15.25 23.05 1.22
CA ILE A 542 -14.28 22.59 0.22
C ILE A 542 -13.50 21.41 0.76
N SER A 543 -13.39 20.38 -0.06
CA SER A 543 -12.56 19.20 0.13
C SER A 543 -11.32 19.34 -0.78
N PRO A 544 -10.15 19.80 -0.27
CA PRO A 544 -8.97 20.03 -1.07
C PRO A 544 -8.49 18.80 -1.82
N GLU A 545 -8.49 17.63 -1.18
CA GLU A 545 -8.02 16.38 -1.78
C GLU A 545 -8.80 15.99 -3.04
N LYS A 546 -10.09 16.32 -3.14
CA LYS A 546 -10.88 16.08 -4.36
C LYS A 546 -10.35 16.91 -5.54
N ILE A 547 -9.98 18.15 -5.28
CA ILE A 547 -9.44 19.08 -6.27
C ILE A 547 -8.02 18.62 -6.65
N GLU A 548 -7.16 18.37 -5.66
CA GLU A 548 -5.80 17.91 -5.85
C GLU A 548 -5.72 16.64 -6.71
N ASN A 549 -6.60 15.67 -6.45
CA ASN A 549 -6.68 14.41 -7.19
C ASN A 549 -7.07 14.58 -8.68
N ILE A 550 -7.74 15.68 -9.02
CA ILE A 550 -8.05 16.01 -10.41
C ILE A 550 -6.81 16.62 -11.08
N TYR A 551 -6.17 17.59 -10.45
CA TYR A 551 -5.09 18.37 -11.05
C TYR A 551 -3.75 17.61 -11.09
N ILE A 552 -3.48 16.70 -10.15
CA ILE A 552 -2.28 15.85 -10.17
C ILE A 552 -2.24 14.91 -11.41
N ARG A 553 -3.34 14.80 -12.15
CA ARG A 553 -3.40 14.04 -13.41
C ARG A 553 -2.91 14.82 -14.62
N CYS A 554 -2.58 16.09 -14.47
CA CYS A 554 -1.95 16.88 -15.53
C CYS A 554 -0.51 16.44 -15.74
N GLU A 555 -0.11 16.21 -17.01
CA GLU A 555 1.21 15.71 -17.40
C GLU A 555 2.39 16.44 -16.72
N PRO A 556 2.43 17.79 -16.62
CA PRO A 556 3.56 18.49 -16.00
C PRO A 556 3.46 18.62 -14.47
N VAL A 557 2.44 18.03 -13.79
CA VAL A 557 2.22 18.20 -12.35
C VAL A 557 2.65 16.95 -11.59
N THR A 558 3.59 17.12 -10.65
CA THR A 558 4.02 16.06 -9.73
C THR A 558 3.23 16.05 -8.44
N GLN A 559 3.03 17.23 -7.85
CA GLN A 559 2.29 17.43 -6.61
C GLN A 559 1.49 18.72 -6.70
N LEU A 560 0.36 18.72 -6.01
CA LEU A 560 -0.49 19.89 -5.86
C LEU A 560 -0.94 19.96 -4.40
N TYR A 561 -0.92 21.15 -3.83
CA TYR A 561 -1.50 21.46 -2.54
C TYR A 561 -2.51 22.58 -2.71
N VAL A 562 -3.76 22.36 -2.33
CA VAL A 562 -4.85 23.34 -2.40
C VAL A 562 -5.11 23.92 -1.02
N HIS A 563 -5.15 25.23 -0.94
CA HIS A 563 -5.47 25.97 0.27
C HIS A 563 -6.61 26.96 0.04
N GLY A 564 -7.44 27.14 1.06
CA GLY A 564 -8.47 28.16 1.12
C GLY A 564 -8.60 28.73 2.51
N ASP A 565 -9.01 29.99 2.56
CA ASP A 565 -9.24 30.71 3.80
C ASP A 565 -10.74 31.02 3.93
N SER A 566 -11.29 30.90 5.14
CA SER A 566 -12.70 31.19 5.45
C SER A 566 -13.10 32.65 5.23
N LEU A 567 -12.14 33.55 5.12
CA LEU A 567 -12.34 34.97 4.81
C LEU A 567 -12.20 35.29 3.31
N GLN A 568 -11.82 34.30 2.50
CA GLN A 568 -11.60 34.46 1.07
C GLN A 568 -12.64 33.70 0.25
N SER A 569 -12.89 34.17 -0.97
CA SER A 569 -13.87 33.56 -1.91
C SER A 569 -13.21 32.68 -2.97
N CYS A 570 -11.88 32.60 -3.00
CA CYS A 570 -11.13 31.82 -3.97
C CYS A 570 -10.17 30.84 -3.29
N LEU A 571 -9.78 29.80 -4.04
CA LEU A 571 -8.76 28.84 -3.63
C LEU A 571 -7.42 29.24 -4.23
N VAL A 572 -6.35 28.92 -3.50
CA VAL A 572 -4.98 29.00 -4.00
C VAL A 572 -4.36 27.60 -4.03
N ALA A 573 -3.39 27.39 -4.91
CA ALA A 573 -2.69 26.13 -4.96
C ALA A 573 -1.19 26.31 -5.15
N ILE A 574 -0.41 25.44 -4.48
CA ILE A 574 1.01 25.29 -4.72
C ILE A 574 1.20 24.08 -5.63
N VAL A 575 1.83 24.28 -6.78
CA VAL A 575 2.10 23.24 -7.77
C VAL A 575 3.57 22.91 -7.79
N VAL A 576 3.91 21.63 -7.69
CA VAL A 576 5.26 21.13 -7.91
C VAL A 576 5.30 20.50 -9.30
N PRO A 577 6.00 21.11 -10.27
CA PRO A 577 6.12 20.55 -11.62
C PRO A 577 6.93 19.24 -11.63
N ASP A 578 6.66 18.37 -12.60
CA ASP A 578 7.42 17.13 -12.79
C ASP A 578 8.71 17.40 -13.56
N PRO A 579 9.91 17.14 -12.97
CA PRO A 579 11.17 17.44 -13.61
C PRO A 579 11.45 16.63 -14.88
N GLU A 580 10.80 15.48 -15.07
CA GLU A 580 10.97 14.65 -16.25
C GLU A 580 10.04 15.09 -17.41
N THR A 581 8.83 15.49 -17.11
CA THR A 581 7.81 15.82 -18.13
C THR A 581 7.71 17.32 -18.42
N MET A 582 7.98 18.18 -17.43
CA MET A 582 7.85 19.63 -17.56
C MET A 582 8.67 20.24 -18.72
N PRO A 583 9.95 19.88 -18.97
CA PRO A 583 10.71 20.46 -20.08
C PRO A 583 10.09 20.13 -21.44
N ALA A 584 9.67 18.88 -21.65
CA ALA A 584 9.05 18.45 -22.90
C ALA A 584 7.66 19.09 -23.11
N TRP A 585 6.90 19.26 -22.04
CA TRP A 585 5.62 19.97 -22.05
C TRP A 585 5.80 21.47 -22.37
N ALA A 586 6.77 22.12 -21.73
CA ALA A 586 7.10 23.54 -21.97
C ALA A 586 7.51 23.78 -23.40
N LEU A 587 8.37 22.92 -23.97
CA LEU A 587 8.78 22.99 -25.38
C LEU A 587 7.58 22.91 -26.33
N LYS A 588 6.61 22.01 -26.10
CA LYS A 588 5.34 21.93 -26.87
C LYS A 588 4.51 23.21 -26.78
N LYS A 589 4.71 24.01 -25.73
CA LYS A 589 4.03 25.30 -25.50
C LYS A 589 4.87 26.50 -25.95
N GLY A 590 6.01 26.26 -26.62
CA GLY A 590 6.89 27.29 -27.13
C GLY A 590 7.75 27.98 -26.07
N MET A 591 8.07 27.27 -24.98
CA MET A 591 8.93 27.75 -23.90
C MET A 591 10.17 26.86 -23.80
N GLU A 592 11.35 27.45 -23.77
CA GLU A 592 12.64 26.77 -23.65
C GLU A 592 13.33 27.17 -22.34
N GLY A 593 14.08 26.26 -21.77
CA GLY A 593 14.86 26.49 -20.55
C GLY A 593 15.12 25.21 -19.75
N SER A 594 16.03 25.28 -18.81
CA SER A 594 16.21 24.20 -17.84
C SER A 594 14.97 24.10 -16.94
N TYR A 595 14.77 22.94 -16.29
CA TYR A 595 13.69 22.76 -15.32
C TYR A 595 13.63 23.89 -14.27
N ARG A 596 14.80 24.32 -13.76
CA ARG A 596 14.92 25.39 -12.77
C ARG A 596 14.51 26.76 -13.35
N ASP A 597 14.82 27.03 -14.62
CA ASP A 597 14.45 28.28 -15.29
C ASP A 597 12.94 28.29 -15.59
N LEU A 598 12.39 27.16 -16.03
CA LEU A 598 10.96 27.01 -16.26
C LEU A 598 10.14 27.18 -14.99
N CYS A 599 10.61 26.68 -13.84
CA CYS A 599 9.94 26.87 -12.54
C CYS A 599 9.97 28.33 -12.03
N LYS A 600 10.84 29.17 -12.57
CA LYS A 600 10.91 30.62 -12.25
C LYS A 600 10.18 31.50 -13.27
N ASN A 601 9.66 30.91 -14.33
CA ASN A 601 9.06 31.65 -15.43
C ASN A 601 7.57 31.87 -15.17
N THR A 602 7.18 33.12 -14.90
CA THR A 602 5.79 33.54 -14.64
C THR A 602 4.83 33.21 -15.80
N VAL A 603 5.32 33.09 -17.04
CA VAL A 603 4.51 32.65 -18.20
C VAL A 603 4.22 31.14 -18.12
N CYS A 604 5.15 30.34 -17.54
CA CYS A 604 4.90 28.94 -17.23
C CYS A 604 3.81 28.79 -16.15
N ASP A 605 3.87 29.62 -15.11
CA ASP A 605 2.89 29.62 -14.03
C ASP A 605 1.50 29.96 -14.59
N PHE A 606 1.39 31.00 -15.43
CA PHE A 606 0.15 31.38 -16.05
C PHE A 606 -0.43 30.31 -17.01
N LYS A 607 0.42 29.59 -17.76
CA LYS A 607 -0.03 28.51 -18.65
C LYS A 607 -0.35 27.21 -17.91
N LEU A 608 0.28 26.95 -16.76
CA LEU A 608 -0.13 25.91 -15.83
C LEU A 608 -1.52 26.19 -15.25
N VAL A 609 -1.83 27.45 -14.96
CA VAL A 609 -3.17 27.89 -14.53
C VAL A 609 -4.21 27.72 -15.65
N HIS A 610 -3.86 27.96 -16.91
CA HIS A 610 -4.75 27.77 -18.06
C HIS A 610 -5.05 26.29 -18.40
N ILE A 611 -4.33 25.32 -17.82
CA ILE A 611 -4.74 23.90 -17.80
C ILE A 611 -6.11 23.77 -17.09
N GLN A 612 -6.43 24.66 -16.19
CA GLN A 612 -7.73 24.82 -15.52
C GLN A 612 -8.92 24.80 -16.51
N TRP A 613 -8.84 25.50 -17.65
CA TRP A 613 -9.93 25.55 -18.64
C TRP A 613 -10.19 24.23 -19.36
N CYS A 614 -9.16 23.42 -19.58
CA CYS A 614 -9.33 22.12 -20.22
C CYS A 614 -9.94 21.06 -19.29
N ILE A 615 -9.72 21.16 -17.98
CA ILE A 615 -10.22 20.18 -17.00
C ILE A 615 -11.60 20.58 -16.47
N CYS A 616 -11.88 21.87 -16.30
CA CYS A 616 -13.22 22.38 -15.97
C CYS A 616 -14.26 22.01 -17.03
N SER A 617 -13.89 21.98 -18.31
CA SER A 617 -14.78 21.53 -19.41
C SER A 617 -15.15 20.04 -19.32
N ILE A 618 -14.41 19.25 -18.57
CA ILE A 618 -14.63 17.80 -18.42
C ILE A 618 -15.35 17.45 -17.11
N CYS A 619 -15.20 18.26 -16.06
CA CYS A 619 -15.60 17.89 -14.69
C CYS A 619 -16.60 18.79 -13.99
N CYS A 620 -16.87 20.01 -14.47
CA CYS A 620 -17.75 20.94 -13.76
C CYS A 620 -18.80 21.57 -14.69
N HIS A 621 -20.06 21.26 -14.44
CA HIS A 621 -21.20 22.11 -14.80
C HIS A 621 -21.31 23.34 -13.87
N ASP A 622 -20.30 23.65 -13.07
CA ASP A 622 -20.33 24.76 -12.12
C ASP A 622 -19.23 25.78 -12.44
N GLU A 623 -19.63 26.93 -12.96
CA GLU A 623 -18.79 28.04 -13.46
C GLU A 623 -18.03 28.79 -12.34
N ARG A 624 -18.04 28.31 -11.07
CA ARG A 624 -17.65 29.07 -9.87
C ARG A 624 -16.30 28.71 -9.23
N CYS A 625 -15.57 27.76 -9.76
CA CYS A 625 -14.25 27.43 -9.20
C CYS A 625 -13.13 28.25 -9.84
N GLN A 626 -12.74 29.35 -9.26
CA GLN A 626 -11.52 30.09 -9.61
C GLN A 626 -10.36 29.61 -8.72
N LEU A 627 -9.36 28.94 -9.30
CA LEU A 627 -8.12 28.55 -8.64
C LEU A 627 -7.02 29.55 -9.05
N CYS A 628 -6.43 30.25 -8.07
CA CYS A 628 -5.23 31.04 -8.27
C CYS A 628 -3.99 30.21 -7.90
N VAL A 629 -3.01 30.11 -8.79
CA VAL A 629 -1.73 29.41 -8.54
C VAL A 629 -0.70 30.44 -8.12
N MET A 630 -0.04 30.20 -6.98
CA MET A 630 1.14 30.94 -6.51
C MET A 630 2.41 30.15 -6.81
#